data_4d330726dfa21b65df0c7e6e49e260cd
#
_entry.id   4d330726dfa21b65df0c7e6e49e260cd
#
_cell.length_a   1.000
_cell.length_b   1.000
_cell.length_c   1.000
_cell.angle_alpha   90.00
_cell.angle_beta   90.00
_cell.angle_gamma   90.00
#
_symmetry.space_group_name_H-M   'P 1'
#
loop_
_entity.id
_entity.type
_entity.pdbx_description
1 polymer ?
#
loop_
_entity_poly.entity_id
_entity_poly.type
_entity_poly.pdbx_seq_one_letter_code
_entity_poly.pdbx_strand_id
1 'polypeptide(L)'
;AVHFATAMPGLVWQPSEVAGEMPGLRKRIFNEGPSNLRAPVVIDVTETPWDVRKVDGIFTANTLHIMHWPQVEAFFAGLPAVAMPGAVLAIYGPFCHDGRYTSGSNESFDAMLHARDPDSGIRDFEAVDGLARSAGFTHLADHRMPANNQVLVWKLGAAG
;
A
#
# COMPACT_ATOMS: atom_id res chain seq x y z
N ALA A 1 8.66 -1.76 -7.86
CA ALA A 1 9.53 -0.62 -7.63
C ALA A 1 10.30 -0.20 -8.90
N VAL A 2 11.06 -1.10 -9.57
CA VAL A 2 11.86 -0.79 -10.76
C VAL A 2 11.05 -0.06 -11.84
N HIS A 3 9.92 -0.64 -12.25
CA HIS A 3 9.04 -0.05 -13.28
C HIS A 3 8.67 1.42 -12.97
N PHE A 4 8.21 1.71 -11.77
CA PHE A 4 7.82 3.07 -11.38
C PHE A 4 9.01 4.03 -11.31
N ALA A 5 10.13 3.58 -10.77
CA ALA A 5 11.33 4.39 -10.70
C ALA A 5 11.84 4.76 -12.11
N THR A 6 11.80 3.81 -13.05
CA THR A 6 12.15 4.07 -14.47
C THR A 6 11.17 5.03 -15.14
N ALA A 7 9.86 4.84 -14.90
CA ALA A 7 8.82 5.67 -15.52
C ALA A 7 8.75 7.09 -14.95
N MET A 8 9.25 7.30 -13.73
CA MET A 8 9.20 8.58 -13.00
C MET A 8 10.58 8.99 -12.49
N PRO A 9 11.51 9.35 -13.39
CA PRO A 9 12.90 9.62 -13.04
C PRO A 9 13.10 10.86 -12.15
N GLY A 10 12.11 11.75 -12.06
CA GLY A 10 12.10 12.90 -11.16
C GLY A 10 11.76 12.57 -9.69
N LEU A 11 11.33 11.35 -9.40
CA LEU A 11 11.02 10.90 -8.04
C LEU A 11 12.13 10.00 -7.51
N VAL A 12 12.41 10.11 -6.21
CA VAL A 12 13.29 9.18 -5.51
C VAL A 12 12.44 8.11 -4.84
N TRP A 13 12.65 6.86 -5.21
CA TRP A 13 11.89 5.71 -4.70
C TRP A 13 12.64 5.00 -3.59
N GLN A 14 11.99 4.81 -2.44
CA GLN A 14 12.44 3.98 -1.34
C GLN A 14 11.57 2.73 -1.27
N PRO A 15 12.00 1.59 -1.82
CA PRO A 15 11.26 0.34 -1.69
C PRO A 15 11.36 -0.21 -0.28
N SER A 16 10.33 -0.92 0.14
CA SER A 16 10.33 -1.70 1.37
C SER A 16 9.70 -3.07 1.15
N GLU A 17 10.06 -4.03 1.99
CA GLU A 17 9.51 -5.38 1.97
C GLU A 17 9.72 -6.03 3.35
N VAL A 18 8.97 -7.07 3.66
CA VAL A 18 9.23 -7.90 4.84
C VAL A 18 10.56 -8.67 4.70
N ALA A 19 11.16 -9.03 5.81
CA ALA A 19 12.50 -9.64 5.83
C ALA A 19 12.62 -10.89 4.94
N GLY A 20 11.59 -11.74 4.90
CA GLY A 20 11.58 -12.98 4.13
C GLY A 20 11.65 -12.77 2.61
N GLU A 21 11.05 -11.71 2.10
CA GLU A 21 10.97 -11.39 0.67
C GLU A 21 12.12 -10.46 0.19
N MET A 22 12.87 -9.91 1.13
CA MET A 22 13.94 -8.95 0.87
C MET A 22 15.04 -9.45 -0.10
N PRO A 23 15.49 -10.73 -0.07
CA PRO A 23 16.53 -11.20 -0.99
C PRO A 23 16.14 -11.08 -2.46
N GLY A 24 14.88 -11.41 -2.80
CA GLY A 24 14.35 -11.29 -4.16
C GLY A 24 14.31 -9.84 -4.64
N LEU A 25 13.83 -8.94 -3.79
CA LEU A 25 13.74 -7.51 -4.08
C LEU A 25 15.14 -6.90 -4.28
N ARG A 26 16.11 -7.21 -3.41
CA ARG A 26 17.50 -6.73 -3.52
C ARG A 26 18.15 -7.18 -4.81
N LYS A 27 18.01 -8.46 -5.18
CA LYS A 27 18.54 -9.00 -6.44
C LYS A 27 17.97 -8.26 -7.64
N ARG A 28 16.67 -8.01 -7.67
CA ARG A 28 16.02 -7.32 -8.76
C ARG A 28 16.49 -5.86 -8.88
N ILE A 29 16.57 -5.15 -7.77
CA ILE A 29 17.03 -3.76 -7.73
C ILE A 29 18.49 -3.67 -8.18
N PHE A 30 19.36 -4.57 -7.73
CA PHE A 30 20.75 -4.61 -8.14
C PHE A 30 20.92 -4.79 -9.65
N ASN A 31 20.11 -5.65 -10.26
CA ASN A 31 20.23 -5.97 -11.69
C ASN A 31 19.57 -4.93 -12.62
N GLU A 32 18.47 -4.32 -12.18
CA GLU A 32 17.56 -3.56 -13.06
C GLU A 32 17.23 -2.16 -12.53
N GLY A 33 17.70 -1.81 -11.32
CA GLY A 33 17.30 -0.57 -10.64
C GLY A 33 17.95 0.68 -11.28
N PRO A 34 17.15 1.69 -11.64
CA PRO A 34 17.68 2.99 -12.04
C PRO A 34 18.25 3.77 -10.84
N SER A 35 19.04 4.82 -11.10
CA SER A 35 19.76 5.59 -10.08
C SER A 35 18.87 6.29 -9.04
N ASN A 36 17.61 6.55 -9.36
CA ASN A 36 16.62 7.14 -8.45
C ASN A 36 15.92 6.11 -7.55
N LEU A 37 16.27 4.83 -7.65
CA LEU A 37 15.77 3.75 -6.81
C LEU A 37 16.77 3.43 -5.70
N ARG A 38 16.40 3.64 -4.44
CA ARG A 38 17.25 3.38 -3.28
C ARG A 38 17.33 1.91 -2.94
N ALA A 39 18.33 1.54 -2.14
CA ALA A 39 18.39 0.21 -1.53
C ALA A 39 17.12 -0.04 -0.69
N PRO A 40 16.53 -1.26 -0.76
CA PRO A 40 15.30 -1.54 -0.06
C PRO A 40 15.54 -1.64 1.45
N VAL A 41 14.53 -1.23 2.23
CA VAL A 41 14.50 -1.33 3.69
C VAL A 41 13.52 -2.40 4.13
N VAL A 42 13.79 -3.05 5.25
CA VAL A 42 12.85 -3.99 5.87
C VAL A 42 11.80 -3.17 6.61
N ILE A 43 10.52 -3.45 6.31
CA ILE A 43 9.39 -2.94 7.09
C ILE A 43 8.45 -4.11 7.38
N ASP A 44 8.30 -4.44 8.65
CA ASP A 44 7.14 -5.14 9.17
C ASP A 44 6.21 -4.09 9.76
N VAL A 45 4.97 -4.04 9.29
CA VAL A 45 4.01 -3.01 9.71
C VAL A 45 3.64 -3.11 11.19
N THR A 46 3.83 -4.29 11.80
CA THR A 46 3.56 -4.55 13.21
C THR A 46 4.70 -4.11 14.13
N GLU A 47 5.88 -3.83 13.55
CA GLU A 47 7.06 -3.39 14.29
C GLU A 47 7.33 -1.91 14.04
N THR A 48 7.11 -1.07 15.05
CA THR A 48 7.35 0.39 14.98
C THR A 48 8.45 0.81 15.95
N PRO A 49 9.21 1.88 15.65
CA PRO A 49 9.11 2.76 14.47
C PRO A 49 9.73 2.13 13.21
N TRP A 50 9.20 2.47 12.04
CA TRP A 50 9.82 2.09 10.75
C TRP A 50 11.06 2.95 10.50
N ASP A 51 12.19 2.31 10.21
CA ASP A 51 13.47 3.00 9.93
C ASP A 51 13.50 3.56 8.49
N VAL A 52 12.65 4.54 8.25
CA VAL A 52 12.58 5.27 6.99
C VAL A 52 12.48 6.78 7.24
N ARG A 53 13.06 7.57 6.34
CA ARG A 53 12.88 9.03 6.37
C ARG A 53 11.44 9.37 5.99
N LYS A 54 10.96 10.52 6.45
CA LYS A 54 9.67 11.04 6.00
C LYS A 54 9.64 11.22 4.50
N VAL A 55 8.48 10.88 3.90
CA VAL A 55 8.23 10.88 2.45
C VAL A 55 7.02 11.74 2.13
N ASP A 56 6.97 12.25 0.90
CA ASP A 56 5.86 13.03 0.35
C ASP A 56 4.86 12.17 -0.43
N GLY A 57 5.18 10.89 -0.66
CA GLY A 57 4.28 9.93 -1.29
C GLY A 57 4.51 8.51 -0.78
N ILE A 58 3.41 7.77 -0.60
CA ILE A 58 3.40 6.37 -0.17
C ILE A 58 2.55 5.60 -1.17
N PHE A 59 3.10 4.51 -1.71
CA PHE A 59 2.39 3.65 -2.65
C PHE A 59 2.50 2.19 -2.21
N THR A 60 1.38 1.51 -2.19
CA THR A 60 1.34 0.05 -2.01
C THR A 60 0.43 -0.60 -3.04
N ALA A 61 0.75 -1.82 -3.45
CA ALA A 61 0.01 -2.55 -4.46
C ALA A 61 -0.17 -4.01 -4.08
N ASN A 62 -1.41 -4.48 -4.15
CA ASN A 62 -1.78 -5.86 -3.87
C ASN A 62 -1.37 -6.34 -2.47
N THR A 63 -1.41 -5.45 -1.48
CA THR A 63 -0.91 -5.70 -0.14
C THR A 63 -2.04 -5.91 0.87
N LEU A 64 -3.05 -5.02 0.89
CA LEU A 64 -4.06 -5.01 1.94
C LEU A 64 -4.90 -6.29 2.01
N HIS A 65 -5.17 -6.92 0.87
CA HIS A 65 -5.98 -8.15 0.82
C HIS A 65 -5.21 -9.42 1.21
N ILE A 66 -3.87 -9.37 1.30
CA ILE A 66 -3.04 -10.48 1.80
C ILE A 66 -2.60 -10.27 3.26
N MET A 67 -2.72 -9.07 3.81
CA MET A 67 -2.48 -8.79 5.22
C MET A 67 -3.67 -9.24 6.06
N HIS A 68 -3.44 -9.71 7.29
CA HIS A 68 -4.50 -9.84 8.29
C HIS A 68 -4.98 -8.47 8.74
N TRP A 69 -6.23 -8.37 9.18
CA TRP A 69 -6.82 -7.05 9.52
C TRP A 69 -6.00 -6.26 10.55
N PRO A 70 -5.47 -6.85 11.65
CA PRO A 70 -4.60 -6.13 12.59
C PRO A 70 -3.33 -5.55 11.94
N GLN A 71 -2.81 -6.19 10.88
CA GLN A 71 -1.66 -5.66 10.13
C GLN A 71 -2.07 -4.46 9.26
N VAL A 72 -3.29 -4.47 8.69
CA VAL A 72 -3.85 -3.32 7.97
C VAL A 72 -4.02 -2.14 8.93
N GLU A 73 -4.55 -2.36 10.13
CA GLU A 73 -4.65 -1.34 11.18
C GLU A 73 -3.27 -0.79 11.58
N ALA A 74 -2.29 -1.66 11.80
CA ALA A 74 -0.92 -1.28 12.13
C ALA A 74 -0.25 -0.47 11.00
N PHE A 75 -0.49 -0.84 9.72
CA PHE A 75 -0.03 -0.08 8.57
C PHE A 75 -0.52 1.37 8.64
N PHE A 76 -1.83 1.59 8.78
CA PHE A 76 -2.38 2.94 8.84
C PHE A 76 -1.91 3.71 10.08
N ALA A 77 -1.79 3.04 11.23
CA ALA A 77 -1.29 3.66 12.46
C ALA A 77 0.18 4.14 12.35
N GLY A 78 1.01 3.44 11.54
CA GLY A 78 2.41 3.80 11.31
C GLY A 78 2.62 4.95 10.32
N LEU A 79 1.66 5.20 9.42
CA LEU A 79 1.80 6.20 8.33
C LEU A 79 2.14 7.63 8.82
N PRO A 80 1.51 8.19 9.88
CA PRO A 80 1.80 9.56 10.31
C PRO A 80 3.26 9.79 10.73
N ALA A 81 3.95 8.75 11.20
CA ALA A 81 5.35 8.84 11.61
C ALA A 81 6.29 9.05 10.41
N VAL A 82 5.94 8.51 9.24
CA VAL A 82 6.77 8.51 8.03
C VAL A 82 6.25 9.42 6.92
N ALA A 83 5.04 9.93 7.02
CA ALA A 83 4.46 10.86 6.05
C ALA A 83 4.84 12.31 6.37
N MET A 84 5.17 13.07 5.33
CA MET A 84 5.28 14.54 5.42
C MET A 84 3.87 15.17 5.41
N PRO A 85 3.68 16.35 6.00
CA PRO A 85 2.42 17.10 5.83
C PRO A 85 2.10 17.28 4.34
N GLY A 86 0.88 16.97 3.95
CA GLY A 86 0.46 16.97 2.54
C GLY A 86 0.86 15.75 1.72
N ALA A 87 1.50 14.74 2.32
CA ALA A 87 1.87 13.51 1.64
C ALA A 87 0.65 12.81 1.01
N VAL A 88 0.88 12.19 -0.13
CA VAL A 88 -0.12 11.40 -0.86
C VAL A 88 0.06 9.92 -0.53
N LEU A 89 -1.04 9.26 -0.16
CA LEU A 89 -1.13 7.81 -0.04
C LEU A 89 -1.92 7.27 -1.24
N ALA A 90 -1.35 6.33 -1.98
CA ALA A 90 -2.02 5.64 -3.07
C ALA A 90 -1.96 4.12 -2.85
N ILE A 91 -3.13 3.47 -2.88
CA ILE A 91 -3.27 2.03 -2.64
C ILE A 91 -3.93 1.38 -3.86
N TYR A 92 -3.18 0.46 -4.50
CA TYR A 92 -3.68 -0.31 -5.62
C TYR A 92 -4.11 -1.70 -5.17
N GLY A 93 -5.30 -2.12 -5.58
CA GLY A 93 -5.82 -3.47 -5.36
C GLY A 93 -7.32 -3.58 -5.64
N PRO A 94 -7.91 -4.76 -5.40
CA PRO A 94 -9.35 -4.92 -5.39
C PRO A 94 -9.93 -4.41 -4.05
N PHE A 95 -11.13 -3.84 -4.13
CA PHE A 95 -11.91 -3.39 -2.95
C PHE A 95 -13.38 -3.77 -3.10
N CYS A 96 -14.03 -3.99 -1.97
CA CYS A 96 -15.48 -3.97 -1.85
C CYS A 96 -15.96 -2.55 -1.51
N HIS A 97 -17.23 -2.26 -1.75
CA HIS A 97 -17.91 -1.03 -1.35
C HIS A 97 -19.25 -1.41 -0.71
N ASP A 98 -19.53 -0.89 0.47
CA ASP A 98 -20.73 -1.22 1.26
C ASP A 98 -20.95 -2.73 1.39
N GLY A 99 -19.89 -3.49 1.63
CA GLY A 99 -19.90 -4.94 1.72
C GLY A 99 -20.21 -5.68 0.43
N ARG A 100 -20.09 -5.03 -0.74
CA ARG A 100 -20.41 -5.62 -2.05
C ARG A 100 -19.18 -5.69 -2.94
N TYR A 101 -18.99 -6.81 -3.59
CA TYR A 101 -17.95 -6.95 -4.61
C TYR A 101 -18.26 -6.09 -5.84
N THR A 102 -17.21 -5.50 -6.41
CA THR A 102 -17.30 -4.70 -7.64
C THR A 102 -17.49 -5.55 -8.90
N SER A 103 -17.26 -6.87 -8.80
CA SER A 103 -17.43 -7.83 -9.88
C SER A 103 -17.48 -9.27 -9.37
N GLY A 104 -18.05 -10.19 -10.14
CA GLY A 104 -18.02 -11.62 -9.84
C GLY A 104 -16.62 -12.23 -9.83
N SER A 105 -15.66 -11.63 -10.57
CA SER A 105 -14.27 -12.08 -10.51
C SER A 105 -13.60 -11.71 -9.19
N ASN A 106 -13.96 -10.57 -8.58
CA ASN A 106 -13.47 -10.20 -7.26
C ASN A 106 -14.06 -11.10 -6.17
N GLU A 107 -15.34 -11.46 -6.27
CA GLU A 107 -15.96 -12.45 -5.39
C GLU A 107 -15.23 -13.80 -5.44
N SER A 108 -14.95 -14.31 -6.65
CA SER A 108 -14.20 -15.55 -6.83
C SER A 108 -12.76 -15.45 -6.31
N PHE A 109 -12.11 -14.29 -6.48
CA PHE A 109 -10.78 -14.03 -5.98
C PHE A 109 -10.74 -13.98 -4.45
N ASP A 110 -11.72 -13.35 -3.84
CA ASP A 110 -11.86 -13.31 -2.38
C ASP A 110 -12.06 -14.70 -1.77
N ALA A 111 -12.92 -15.53 -2.38
CA ALA A 111 -13.09 -16.93 -1.98
C ALA A 111 -11.76 -17.72 -2.07
N MET A 112 -10.93 -17.46 -3.09
CA MET A 112 -9.61 -18.09 -3.22
C MET A 112 -8.64 -17.59 -2.13
N LEU A 113 -8.66 -16.31 -1.79
CA LEU A 113 -7.86 -15.75 -0.69
C LEU A 113 -8.21 -16.42 0.63
N HIS A 114 -9.48 -16.47 1.01
CA HIS A 114 -9.96 -17.11 2.23
C HIS A 114 -9.65 -18.62 2.30
N ALA A 115 -9.72 -19.32 1.15
CA ALA A 115 -9.35 -20.72 1.10
C ALA A 115 -7.86 -20.97 1.35
N ARG A 116 -7.00 -20.01 1.01
CA ARG A 116 -5.55 -20.04 1.28
C ARG A 116 -5.21 -19.60 2.71
N ASP A 117 -5.86 -18.54 3.17
CA ASP A 117 -5.67 -17.94 4.48
C ASP A 117 -6.97 -17.25 4.91
N PRO A 118 -7.68 -17.79 5.94
CA PRO A 118 -8.99 -17.26 6.37
C PRO A 118 -8.96 -15.79 6.82
N ASP A 119 -7.82 -15.26 7.24
CA ASP A 119 -7.67 -13.88 7.69
C ASP A 119 -7.31 -12.90 6.55
N SER A 120 -6.95 -13.41 5.36
CA SER A 120 -6.81 -12.65 4.12
C SER A 120 -8.20 -12.38 3.51
N GLY A 121 -8.29 -11.41 2.61
CA GLY A 121 -9.53 -11.13 1.86
C GLY A 121 -9.59 -9.71 1.33
N ILE A 122 -10.46 -9.47 0.34
CA ILE A 122 -10.69 -8.15 -0.22
C ILE A 122 -11.26 -7.23 0.85
N ARG A 123 -10.65 -6.06 1.02
CA ARG A 123 -11.04 -5.10 2.05
C ARG A 123 -12.17 -4.21 1.56
N ASP A 124 -13.06 -3.85 2.49
CA ASP A 124 -14.10 -2.88 2.26
C ASP A 124 -13.51 -1.45 2.27
N PHE A 125 -13.85 -0.64 1.26
CA PHE A 125 -13.34 0.72 1.12
C PHE A 125 -13.66 1.56 2.37
N GLU A 126 -14.88 1.46 2.90
CA GLU A 126 -15.34 2.27 4.01
C GLU A 126 -14.53 1.97 5.29
N ALA A 127 -14.17 0.70 5.51
CA ALA A 127 -13.32 0.31 6.63
C ALA A 127 -11.89 0.87 6.46
N VAL A 128 -11.33 0.77 5.27
CA VAL A 128 -10.00 1.30 4.93
C VAL A 128 -9.98 2.83 5.00
N ASP A 129 -11.01 3.52 4.50
CA ASP A 129 -11.15 4.98 4.59
C ASP A 129 -11.25 5.44 6.05
N GLY A 130 -11.94 4.69 6.90
CA GLY A 130 -12.01 4.92 8.35
C GLY A 130 -10.63 4.92 9.01
N LEU A 131 -9.78 3.94 8.68
CA LEU A 131 -8.40 3.87 9.15
C LEU A 131 -7.54 5.03 8.61
N ALA A 132 -7.67 5.34 7.32
CA ALA A 132 -6.96 6.45 6.70
C ALA A 132 -7.31 7.78 7.37
N ARG A 133 -8.59 8.06 7.62
CA ARG A 133 -9.07 9.25 8.34
C ARG A 133 -8.53 9.31 9.77
N SER A 134 -8.53 8.20 10.47
CA SER A 134 -7.96 8.12 11.83
C SER A 134 -6.47 8.44 11.85
N ALA A 135 -5.75 8.15 10.77
CA ALA A 135 -4.36 8.51 10.55
C ALA A 135 -4.16 9.94 10.00
N GLY A 136 -5.23 10.74 9.86
CA GLY A 136 -5.17 12.13 9.41
C GLY A 136 -5.22 12.32 7.89
N PHE A 137 -5.52 11.27 7.13
CA PHE A 137 -5.64 11.33 5.68
C PHE A 137 -7.09 11.59 5.25
N THR A 138 -7.27 12.36 4.19
CA THR A 138 -8.57 12.63 3.56
C THR A 138 -8.60 12.00 2.18
N HIS A 139 -9.64 11.25 1.86
CA HIS A 139 -9.83 10.63 0.55
C HIS A 139 -9.97 11.69 -0.54
N LEU A 140 -9.25 11.50 -1.65
CA LEU A 140 -9.22 12.42 -2.78
C LEU A 140 -9.84 11.84 -4.06
N ALA A 141 -9.53 10.58 -4.38
CA ALA A 141 -9.90 10.02 -5.66
C ALA A 141 -9.94 8.48 -5.62
N ASP A 142 -10.77 7.94 -6.51
CA ASP A 142 -10.87 6.53 -6.85
C ASP A 142 -10.67 6.39 -8.37
N HIS A 143 -9.63 5.69 -8.76
CA HIS A 143 -9.32 5.42 -10.17
C HIS A 143 -9.58 3.96 -10.48
N ARG A 144 -10.51 3.69 -11.38
CA ARG A 144 -10.76 2.34 -11.89
C ARG A 144 -9.56 1.87 -12.72
N MET A 145 -9.13 0.65 -12.44
CA MET A 145 -7.97 0.03 -13.06
C MET A 145 -8.37 -1.26 -13.77
N PRO A 146 -7.55 -1.79 -14.69
CA PRO A 146 -7.78 -3.09 -15.31
C PRO A 146 -7.98 -4.20 -14.29
N ALA A 147 -8.65 -5.28 -14.70
CA ALA A 147 -8.93 -6.47 -13.90
C ALA A 147 -9.71 -6.18 -12.60
N ASN A 148 -10.64 -5.22 -12.66
CA ASN A 148 -11.51 -4.82 -11.54
C ASN A 148 -10.76 -4.38 -10.28
N ASN A 149 -9.52 -3.89 -10.45
CA ASN A 149 -8.77 -3.20 -9.41
C ASN A 149 -9.10 -1.71 -9.37
N GLN A 150 -8.63 -1.05 -8.33
CA GLN A 150 -8.73 0.40 -8.12
C GLN A 150 -7.39 0.95 -7.63
N VAL A 151 -7.14 2.23 -7.87
CA VAL A 151 -6.17 3.02 -7.11
C VAL A 151 -6.96 4.01 -6.27
N LEU A 152 -6.97 3.78 -4.99
CA LEU A 152 -7.56 4.69 -4.01
C LEU A 152 -6.49 5.66 -3.53
N VAL A 153 -6.82 6.96 -3.50
CA VAL A 153 -5.87 8.03 -3.21
C VAL A 153 -6.35 8.88 -2.04
N TRP A 154 -5.46 9.10 -1.08
CA TRP A 154 -5.66 9.99 0.06
C TRP A 154 -4.54 11.01 0.17
N LYS A 155 -4.79 12.08 0.91
CA LYS A 155 -3.80 13.10 1.23
C LYS A 155 -3.79 13.38 2.73
N LEU A 156 -2.59 13.40 3.32
CA LEU A 156 -2.41 13.82 4.71
C LEU A 156 -2.71 15.32 4.85
N GLY A 157 -3.43 15.68 5.88
CA GLY A 157 -3.67 17.08 6.21
C GLY A 157 -2.37 17.88 6.34
N ALA A 158 -2.44 19.19 6.03
CA ALA A 158 -1.33 20.09 6.33
C ALA A 158 -1.15 20.16 7.87
N ALA A 159 0.09 20.26 8.33
CA ALA A 159 0.32 20.63 9.72
C ALA A 159 -0.24 22.04 9.94
N GLY A 160 -1.19 22.17 10.85
CA GLY A 160 -1.71 23.46 11.28
C GLY A 160 -0.66 24.28 12.02
#